data_8a164e3b34e3f4ea2a94bdd5445dd961
#
_entry.id   8a164e3b34e3f4ea2a94bdd5445dd961
#
_cell.length_a   1.000
_cell.length_b   1.000
_cell.length_c   1.000
_cell.angle_alpha   90.00
_cell.angle_beta   90.00
_cell.angle_gamma   90.00
#
_symmetry.space_group_name_H-M   'P 1'
#
loop_
_entity.id
_entity.type
_entity.pdbx_description
1 polymer ?
#
loop_
_entity_poly.entity_id
_entity_poly.type
_entity_poly.pdbx_seq_one_letter_code
_entity_poly.pdbx_strand_id
1 'polypeptide(L)'
;MKNDSITLEIIQSSLQAAADEMFAAMRKTAMSSIIYEVLDMGTGITDAQGRIASSGAGIPAFIGVLDKAVQVLLTKYSADGAIQPGDVFITNDPYYGGVTHLNDLVLAMPVFVDGKLIAWSANIAHNSDVGGMAPGSLSGEATELFQEGLRLPGVKLISGGQPNQDIMDIITTNSRMPDVLLGDLWAGIASVRIGARRLEELAVKYSVDTFISAMNAFMETGDQVTRAALKTLPHGTFELSEEQDDGRFFNVKVTISDEEFLVDLRDNPDQDAAPTNTSRDGTIVCAQMLFKSLTSPDTPANDGSFRALTVLTREGSIFHAQEPAAIGFYFETEVRVYDLIWRC
;
A
#
# COMPACT_ATOMS: atom_id res chain seq x y z
N MET A 1 31.12 7.32 -12.93
CA MET A 1 30.90 8.76 -12.77
C MET A 1 30.30 8.96 -11.38
N LYS A 2 30.80 9.89 -10.56
CA LYS A 2 30.07 10.26 -9.34
C LYS A 2 28.72 10.78 -9.80
N ASN A 3 27.62 10.19 -9.31
CA ASN A 3 26.29 10.66 -9.62
C ASN A 3 26.21 12.13 -9.20
N ASP A 4 26.04 13.01 -10.16
CA ASP A 4 25.88 14.43 -9.93
C ASP A 4 24.58 14.64 -9.14
N SER A 5 24.60 15.42 -8.09
CA SER A 5 23.45 15.70 -7.23
C SER A 5 22.24 16.22 -8.02
N ILE A 6 22.49 17.00 -9.08
CA ILE A 6 21.45 17.51 -9.97
C ILE A 6 20.77 16.36 -10.72
N THR A 7 21.53 15.39 -11.23
CA THR A 7 20.96 14.21 -11.91
C THR A 7 20.10 13.37 -10.96
N LEU A 8 20.53 13.18 -9.72
CA LEU A 8 19.74 12.44 -8.72
C LEU A 8 18.42 13.15 -8.41
N GLU A 9 18.44 14.46 -8.24
CA GLU A 9 17.25 15.29 -8.00
C GLU A 9 16.28 15.29 -9.20
N ILE A 10 16.79 15.33 -10.42
CA ILE A 10 15.97 15.21 -11.64
C ILE A 10 15.29 13.85 -11.71
N ILE A 11 15.99 12.76 -11.41
CA ILE A 11 15.39 11.41 -11.40
C ILE A 11 14.32 11.33 -10.32
N GLN A 12 14.59 11.83 -9.11
CA GLN A 12 13.62 11.87 -8.01
C GLN A 12 12.34 12.61 -8.40
N SER A 13 12.47 13.82 -8.93
CA SER A 13 11.33 14.62 -9.41
C SER A 13 10.57 13.92 -10.54
N SER A 14 11.29 13.18 -11.40
CA SER A 14 10.68 12.41 -12.49
C SER A 14 9.95 11.18 -12.00
N LEU A 15 10.41 10.51 -10.94
CA LEU A 15 9.68 9.42 -10.28
C LEU A 15 8.35 9.91 -9.70
N GLN A 16 8.37 11.05 -9.01
CA GLN A 16 7.16 11.69 -8.50
C GLN A 16 6.19 12.04 -9.64
N ALA A 17 6.68 12.68 -10.70
CA ALA A 17 5.86 13.02 -11.86
C ALA A 17 5.28 11.79 -12.56
N ALA A 18 6.01 10.67 -12.62
CA ALA A 18 5.52 9.42 -13.17
C ALA A 18 4.36 8.85 -12.32
N ALA A 19 4.49 8.86 -11.00
CA ALA A 19 3.43 8.42 -10.11
C ALA A 19 2.18 9.32 -10.18
N ASP A 20 2.35 10.64 -10.31
CA ASP A 20 1.24 11.59 -10.51
C ASP A 20 0.56 11.40 -11.89
N GLU A 21 1.32 11.08 -12.95
CA GLU A 21 0.77 10.75 -14.27
C GLU A 21 -0.06 9.46 -14.22
N MET A 22 0.38 8.45 -13.47
CA MET A 22 -0.38 7.23 -13.21
C MET A 22 -1.72 7.54 -12.56
N PHE A 23 -1.72 8.35 -11.51
CA PHE A 23 -2.93 8.78 -10.81
C PHE A 23 -3.89 9.53 -11.75
N ALA A 24 -3.38 10.51 -12.49
CA ALA A 24 -4.17 11.30 -13.42
C ALA A 24 -4.79 10.44 -14.54
N ALA A 25 -4.06 9.45 -15.04
CA ALA A 25 -4.55 8.53 -16.06
C ALA A 25 -5.68 7.66 -15.51
N MET A 26 -5.51 7.06 -14.33
CA MET A 26 -6.51 6.23 -13.69
C MET A 26 -7.80 7.02 -13.42
N ARG A 27 -7.69 8.20 -12.81
CA ARG A 27 -8.82 9.11 -12.58
C ARG A 27 -9.62 9.42 -13.84
N LYS A 28 -8.94 9.63 -14.98
CA LYS A 28 -9.59 10.02 -16.25
C LYS A 28 -10.23 8.87 -16.99
N THR A 29 -9.84 7.64 -16.70
CA THR A 29 -10.28 6.44 -17.46
C THR A 29 -11.13 5.49 -16.65
N ALA A 30 -11.18 5.64 -15.32
CA ALA A 30 -12.04 4.85 -14.45
C ALA A 30 -13.53 5.09 -14.74
N MET A 31 -14.34 4.07 -14.48
CA MET A 31 -15.78 4.08 -14.70
C MET A 31 -16.57 4.34 -13.40
N SER A 32 -16.04 3.94 -12.25
CA SER A 32 -16.70 4.17 -10.97
C SER A 32 -16.44 5.56 -10.40
N SER A 33 -17.47 6.20 -9.85
CA SER A 33 -17.34 7.50 -9.18
C SER A 33 -16.46 7.44 -7.93
N ILE A 34 -16.35 6.29 -7.29
CA ILE A 34 -15.43 6.07 -6.16
C ILE A 34 -14.00 6.38 -6.59
N ILE A 35 -13.58 5.97 -7.78
CA ILE A 35 -12.24 6.22 -8.29
C ILE A 35 -12.11 7.63 -8.88
N TYR A 36 -12.99 8.04 -9.83
CA TYR A 36 -12.76 9.31 -10.55
C TYR A 36 -13.23 10.57 -9.82
N GLU A 37 -14.15 10.46 -8.85
CA GLU A 37 -14.75 11.60 -8.12
C GLU A 37 -14.31 11.62 -6.65
N VAL A 38 -14.48 10.50 -5.90
CA VAL A 38 -14.05 10.39 -4.50
C VAL A 38 -12.53 10.29 -4.41
N LEU A 39 -11.87 9.81 -5.46
CA LEU A 39 -10.41 9.60 -5.53
C LEU A 39 -9.91 8.54 -4.54
N ASP A 40 -10.75 7.53 -4.29
CA ASP A 40 -10.43 6.42 -3.41
C ASP A 40 -9.45 5.45 -4.09
N MET A 41 -8.24 5.95 -4.30
CA MET A 41 -7.16 5.28 -4.99
C MET A 41 -5.81 5.85 -4.59
N GLY A 42 -4.73 5.14 -4.97
CA GLY A 42 -3.36 5.58 -4.80
C GLY A 42 -2.44 4.99 -5.85
N THR A 43 -1.31 5.64 -6.10
CA THR A 43 -0.29 5.17 -7.03
C THR A 43 1.09 5.26 -6.41
N GLY A 44 1.98 4.33 -6.76
CA GLY A 44 3.32 4.30 -6.22
C GLY A 44 4.31 3.55 -7.10
N ILE A 45 5.56 3.79 -6.82
CA ILE A 45 6.71 3.16 -7.45
C ILE A 45 7.55 2.51 -6.36
N THR A 46 7.88 1.24 -6.53
CA THR A 46 8.83 0.57 -5.66
C THR A 46 10.11 0.24 -6.41
N ASP A 47 11.18 0.00 -5.68
CA ASP A 47 12.38 -0.59 -6.28
C ASP A 47 12.16 -2.09 -6.60
N ALA A 48 13.19 -2.74 -7.11
CA ALA A 48 13.13 -4.16 -7.46
C ALA A 48 12.88 -5.10 -6.25
N GLN A 49 13.13 -4.63 -5.04
CA GLN A 49 12.90 -5.34 -3.78
C GLN A 49 11.53 -5.05 -3.15
N GLY A 50 10.70 -4.24 -3.80
CA GLY A 50 9.38 -3.87 -3.29
C GLY A 50 9.41 -2.77 -2.23
N ARG A 51 10.52 -2.01 -2.06
CA ARG A 51 10.57 -0.87 -1.14
C ARG A 51 10.01 0.37 -1.84
N ILE A 52 9.13 1.12 -1.18
CA ILE A 52 8.55 2.32 -1.77
C ILE A 52 9.64 3.36 -2.05
N ALA A 53 9.78 3.75 -3.31
CA ALA A 53 10.75 4.74 -3.76
C ALA A 53 10.08 6.09 -4.02
N SER A 54 8.84 6.10 -4.49
CA SER A 54 8.05 7.31 -4.72
C SER A 54 6.57 6.99 -4.71
N SER A 55 5.75 7.98 -4.39
CA SER A 55 4.30 7.86 -4.41
C SER A 55 3.68 9.05 -5.14
N GLY A 56 2.59 8.83 -5.86
CA GLY A 56 1.78 9.89 -6.44
C GLY A 56 0.75 10.43 -5.46
N ALA A 57 -0.21 11.16 -5.99
CA ALA A 57 -1.41 11.55 -5.25
C ALA A 57 -2.21 10.30 -4.85
N GLY A 58 -3.08 10.45 -3.85
CA GLY A 58 -3.98 9.38 -3.40
C GLY A 58 -4.14 9.36 -1.89
N ILE A 59 -4.89 8.37 -1.42
CA ILE A 59 -5.13 8.16 0.01
C ILE A 59 -3.83 7.63 0.66
N PRO A 60 -3.31 8.28 1.70
CA PRO A 60 -2.04 7.88 2.31
C PRO A 60 -2.02 6.42 2.80
N ALA A 61 -3.12 5.92 3.36
CA ALA A 61 -3.26 4.53 3.78
C ALA A 61 -3.06 3.56 2.61
N PHE A 62 -3.56 3.88 1.43
CA PHE A 62 -3.41 3.06 0.22
C PHE A 62 -1.97 3.02 -0.29
N ILE A 63 -1.29 4.16 -0.23
CA ILE A 63 0.12 4.21 -0.65
C ILE A 63 0.99 3.33 0.25
N GLY A 64 0.69 3.30 1.55
CA GLY A 64 1.44 2.54 2.54
C GLY A 64 1.31 1.01 2.43
N VAL A 65 0.36 0.48 1.63
CA VAL A 65 0.21 -0.98 1.41
C VAL A 65 0.84 -1.46 0.09
N LEU A 66 1.24 -0.56 -0.81
CA LEU A 66 1.77 -0.95 -2.12
C LEU A 66 3.08 -1.73 -2.04
N ASP A 67 3.97 -1.36 -1.13
CA ASP A 67 5.22 -2.09 -0.89
C ASP A 67 4.95 -3.50 -0.35
N LYS A 68 3.98 -3.65 0.56
CA LYS A 68 3.58 -4.94 1.13
C LYS A 68 3.06 -5.88 0.04
N ALA A 69 2.15 -5.37 -0.80
CA ALA A 69 1.61 -6.12 -1.92
C ALA A 69 2.71 -6.59 -2.88
N VAL A 70 3.66 -5.72 -3.26
CA VAL A 70 4.78 -6.09 -4.13
C VAL A 70 5.71 -7.11 -3.46
N GLN A 71 6.01 -6.98 -2.17
CA GLN A 71 6.86 -7.93 -1.43
C GLN A 71 6.23 -9.33 -1.36
N VAL A 72 4.92 -9.42 -1.20
CA VAL A 72 4.20 -10.71 -1.25
C VAL A 72 4.29 -11.34 -2.64
N LEU A 73 4.15 -10.55 -3.71
CA LEU A 73 4.32 -11.04 -5.08
C LEU A 73 5.76 -11.55 -5.31
N LEU A 74 6.78 -10.82 -4.86
CA LEU A 74 8.18 -11.25 -4.94
C LEU A 74 8.42 -12.57 -4.20
N THR A 75 7.80 -12.75 -3.04
CA THR A 75 7.88 -14.00 -2.27
C THR A 75 7.19 -15.14 -2.99
N LYS A 76 5.97 -14.93 -3.46
CA LYS A 76 5.15 -15.94 -4.14
C LYS A 76 5.76 -16.39 -5.47
N TYR A 77 6.33 -15.47 -6.22
CA TYR A 77 6.93 -15.70 -7.54
C TYR A 77 8.47 -15.70 -7.49
N SER A 78 9.04 -16.24 -6.41
CA SER A 78 10.50 -16.27 -6.18
C SER A 78 11.28 -17.19 -7.10
N ALA A 79 10.63 -18.12 -7.83
CA ALA A 79 11.30 -18.97 -8.80
C ALA A 79 11.83 -18.17 -10.00
N ASP A 80 13.02 -18.53 -10.49
CA ASP A 80 13.62 -17.89 -11.66
C ASP A 80 12.67 -17.90 -12.85
N GLY A 81 12.50 -16.72 -13.47
CA GLY A 81 11.62 -16.54 -14.60
C GLY A 81 10.12 -16.58 -14.29
N ALA A 82 9.72 -16.65 -13.03
CA ALA A 82 8.30 -16.61 -12.68
C ALA A 82 7.67 -15.22 -12.90
N ILE A 83 8.47 -14.16 -12.77
CA ILE A 83 8.09 -12.78 -13.08
C ILE A 83 8.68 -12.43 -14.44
N GLN A 84 7.86 -11.98 -15.38
CA GLN A 84 8.26 -11.72 -16.76
C GLN A 84 7.93 -10.28 -17.17
N PRO A 85 8.66 -9.71 -18.15
CA PRO A 85 8.27 -8.44 -18.78
C PRO A 85 6.83 -8.52 -19.34
N GLY A 86 6.04 -7.48 -19.07
CA GLY A 86 4.65 -7.41 -19.51
C GLY A 86 3.63 -8.09 -18.61
N ASP A 87 4.05 -8.74 -17.51
CA ASP A 87 3.13 -9.22 -16.48
C ASP A 87 2.46 -8.04 -15.77
N VAL A 88 1.18 -8.21 -15.39
CA VAL A 88 0.50 -7.38 -14.39
C VAL A 88 -0.15 -8.30 -13.39
N PHE A 89 0.19 -8.12 -12.15
CA PHE A 89 -0.36 -8.88 -11.02
C PHE A 89 -1.53 -8.15 -10.39
N ILE A 90 -2.47 -8.90 -9.81
CA ILE A 90 -3.59 -8.38 -9.03
C ILE A 90 -3.67 -9.09 -7.68
N THR A 91 -3.90 -8.33 -6.62
CA THR A 91 -4.19 -8.84 -5.27
C THR A 91 -5.15 -7.91 -4.53
N ASN A 92 -5.95 -8.48 -3.63
CA ASN A 92 -6.77 -7.74 -2.68
C ASN A 92 -6.80 -8.42 -1.31
N ASP A 93 -5.86 -9.33 -1.07
CA ASP A 93 -5.85 -10.16 0.13
C ASP A 93 -5.27 -9.40 1.33
N PRO A 94 -6.06 -9.11 2.37
CA PRO A 94 -5.58 -8.33 3.52
C PRO A 94 -4.63 -9.13 4.43
N TYR A 95 -4.68 -10.46 4.40
CA TYR A 95 -3.84 -11.32 5.24
C TYR A 95 -2.55 -11.77 4.56
N TYR A 96 -2.59 -12.05 3.26
CA TYR A 96 -1.44 -12.53 2.49
C TYR A 96 -0.92 -11.50 1.49
N GLY A 97 -1.68 -10.45 1.20
CA GLY A 97 -1.32 -9.43 0.22
C GLY A 97 -1.00 -8.06 0.82
N GLY A 98 -1.10 -7.92 2.14
CA GLY A 98 -0.86 -6.65 2.83
C GLY A 98 -1.81 -5.53 2.41
N VAL A 99 -2.99 -5.87 1.86
CA VAL A 99 -4.00 -4.91 1.40
C VAL A 99 -4.97 -4.60 2.55
N THR A 100 -5.78 -3.59 2.41
CA THR A 100 -6.70 -3.08 3.42
C THR A 100 -7.94 -3.96 3.60
N HIS A 101 -8.81 -4.04 2.59
CA HIS A 101 -9.98 -4.94 2.52
C HIS A 101 -10.21 -5.42 1.08
N LEU A 102 -11.16 -6.34 0.86
CA LEU A 102 -11.31 -7.00 -0.43
C LEU A 102 -11.73 -6.06 -1.57
N ASN A 103 -12.38 -4.93 -1.27
CA ASN A 103 -12.73 -3.93 -2.30
C ASN A 103 -11.50 -3.24 -2.89
N ASP A 104 -10.38 -3.22 -2.19
CA ASP A 104 -9.18 -2.50 -2.60
C ASP A 104 -8.30 -3.41 -3.44
N LEU A 105 -8.37 -3.27 -4.76
CA LEU A 105 -7.57 -4.04 -5.69
C LEU A 105 -6.23 -3.34 -5.96
N VAL A 106 -5.13 -4.04 -5.65
CA VAL A 106 -3.78 -3.61 -6.03
C VAL A 106 -3.42 -4.24 -7.37
N LEU A 107 -2.98 -3.41 -8.32
CA LEU A 107 -2.31 -3.85 -9.54
C LEU A 107 -0.84 -3.48 -9.47
N ALA A 108 0.05 -4.42 -9.82
CA ALA A 108 1.48 -4.21 -9.84
C ALA A 108 2.12 -4.76 -11.12
N MET A 109 2.93 -3.93 -11.77
CA MET A 109 3.63 -4.26 -13.00
C MET A 109 5.15 -4.19 -12.78
N PRO A 110 5.91 -5.28 -13.01
CA PRO A 110 7.36 -5.27 -12.93
C PRO A 110 7.96 -4.51 -14.12
N VAL A 111 9.02 -3.77 -13.86
CA VAL A 111 9.72 -2.95 -14.85
C VAL A 111 11.09 -3.57 -15.15
N PHE A 112 11.32 -3.93 -16.39
CA PHE A 112 12.56 -4.56 -16.83
C PHE A 112 13.31 -3.67 -17.82
N VAL A 113 14.64 -3.61 -17.68
CA VAL A 113 15.55 -3.03 -18.67
C VAL A 113 16.70 -4.00 -18.88
N ASP A 114 17.00 -4.35 -20.12
CA ASP A 114 18.03 -5.33 -20.50
C ASP A 114 17.91 -6.68 -19.75
N GLY A 115 16.67 -7.13 -19.54
CA GLY A 115 16.36 -8.37 -18.85
C GLY A 115 16.50 -8.33 -17.32
N LYS A 116 16.83 -7.19 -16.74
CA LYS A 116 16.95 -6.97 -15.30
C LYS A 116 15.69 -6.31 -14.75
N LEU A 117 15.09 -6.88 -13.71
CA LEU A 117 14.04 -6.22 -12.93
C LEU A 117 14.66 -5.04 -12.17
N ILE A 118 14.15 -3.83 -12.39
CA ILE A 118 14.70 -2.58 -11.81
C ILE A 118 13.74 -1.88 -10.85
N ALA A 119 12.43 -2.05 -11.02
CA ALA A 119 11.40 -1.37 -10.24
C ALA A 119 10.05 -2.05 -10.44
N TRP A 120 9.04 -1.58 -9.70
CA TRP A 120 7.63 -1.88 -9.94
C TRP A 120 6.82 -0.59 -10.02
N SER A 121 5.83 -0.59 -10.89
CA SER A 121 4.77 0.40 -10.97
C SER A 121 3.51 -0.21 -10.37
N ALA A 122 2.91 0.41 -9.36
CA ALA A 122 1.76 -0.14 -8.66
C ALA A 122 0.68 0.91 -8.42
N ASN A 123 -0.56 0.47 -8.41
CA ASN A 123 -1.70 1.26 -7.96
C ASN A 123 -2.63 0.42 -7.08
N ILE A 124 -3.49 1.09 -6.37
CA ILE A 124 -4.58 0.52 -5.58
C ILE A 124 -5.82 1.38 -5.80
N ALA A 125 -6.99 0.75 -5.83
CA ALA A 125 -8.26 1.47 -5.86
C ALA A 125 -9.37 0.67 -5.22
N HIS A 126 -10.26 1.39 -4.55
CA HIS A 126 -11.52 0.85 -4.05
C HIS A 126 -12.48 0.57 -5.20
N ASN A 127 -12.91 -0.67 -5.33
CA ASN A 127 -13.86 -1.10 -6.36
C ASN A 127 -15.27 -1.20 -5.77
N SER A 128 -16.25 -0.78 -6.57
CA SER A 128 -17.64 -0.63 -6.12
C SER A 128 -18.30 -1.92 -5.63
N ASP A 129 -17.91 -3.09 -6.18
CA ASP A 129 -18.44 -4.39 -5.77
C ASP A 129 -17.50 -5.52 -6.25
N VAL A 130 -17.07 -6.35 -5.33
CA VAL A 130 -16.24 -7.55 -5.56
C VAL A 130 -16.94 -8.84 -5.09
N GLY A 131 -18.28 -8.78 -4.93
CA GLY A 131 -19.10 -9.90 -4.48
C GLY A 131 -19.40 -9.87 -2.99
N GLY A 132 -19.42 -11.03 -2.38
CA GLY A 132 -19.75 -11.17 -0.97
C GLY A 132 -21.25 -11.16 -0.65
N MET A 133 -21.58 -11.13 0.67
CA MET A 133 -22.96 -11.30 1.13
C MET A 133 -23.84 -10.05 0.96
N ALA A 134 -23.25 -8.88 0.83
CA ALA A 134 -23.97 -7.62 0.70
C ALA A 134 -23.59 -6.86 -0.60
N PRO A 135 -24.53 -6.13 -1.23
CA PRO A 135 -24.20 -5.21 -2.33
C PRO A 135 -23.16 -4.18 -1.90
N GLY A 136 -22.21 -3.89 -2.78
CA GLY A 136 -21.06 -3.03 -2.49
C GLY A 136 -19.96 -3.72 -1.70
N SER A 137 -20.11 -5.03 -1.40
CA SER A 137 -19.12 -5.84 -0.68
C SER A 137 -18.77 -5.35 0.72
N LEU A 138 -19.59 -4.44 1.28
CA LEU A 138 -19.45 -3.92 2.62
C LEU A 138 -20.67 -4.35 3.45
N SER A 139 -20.46 -5.26 4.41
CA SER A 139 -21.50 -5.77 5.30
C SER A 139 -21.11 -5.55 6.76
N GLY A 140 -21.93 -4.82 7.50
CA GLY A 140 -21.77 -4.68 8.96
C GLY A 140 -22.04 -5.97 9.73
N GLU A 141 -22.57 -7.01 9.08
CA GLU A 141 -22.90 -8.31 9.67
C GLU A 141 -21.90 -9.42 9.30
N ALA A 142 -20.85 -9.11 8.51
CA ALA A 142 -19.82 -10.08 8.18
C ALA A 142 -19.02 -10.46 9.43
N THR A 143 -18.82 -11.75 9.62
CA THR A 143 -18.03 -12.33 10.72
C THR A 143 -16.75 -13.01 10.21
N GLU A 144 -16.71 -13.27 8.91
CA GLU A 144 -15.60 -13.92 8.23
C GLU A 144 -15.31 -13.24 6.90
N LEU A 145 -14.04 -13.16 6.53
CA LEU A 145 -13.56 -12.59 5.26
C LEU A 145 -14.25 -13.17 4.02
N PHE A 146 -14.60 -14.46 4.06
CA PHE A 146 -15.30 -15.15 2.95
C PHE A 146 -16.70 -14.58 2.64
N GLN A 147 -17.29 -13.83 3.56
CA GLN A 147 -18.58 -13.15 3.37
C GLN A 147 -18.41 -11.78 2.69
N GLU A 148 -17.18 -11.25 2.63
CA GLU A 148 -16.90 -9.88 2.17
C GLU A 148 -16.61 -9.79 0.65
N GLY A 149 -16.32 -10.90 -0.03
CA GLY A 149 -16.16 -10.88 -1.49
C GLY A 149 -15.14 -11.86 -2.04
N LEU A 150 -14.83 -11.67 -3.32
CA LEU A 150 -13.83 -12.46 -4.03
C LEU A 150 -12.43 -12.11 -3.52
N ARG A 151 -11.68 -13.13 -3.12
CA ARG A 151 -10.31 -13.01 -2.65
C ARG A 151 -9.31 -13.38 -3.73
N LEU A 152 -8.37 -12.50 -4.00
CA LEU A 152 -7.34 -12.65 -5.02
C LEU A 152 -5.94 -12.69 -4.36
N PRO A 153 -5.31 -13.88 -4.24
CA PRO A 153 -4.07 -14.06 -3.46
C PRO A 153 -2.81 -13.73 -4.28
N GLY A 154 -2.81 -12.65 -5.05
CA GLY A 154 -1.71 -12.27 -5.95
C GLY A 154 -1.60 -13.21 -7.14
N VAL A 155 -2.34 -12.94 -8.21
CA VAL A 155 -2.35 -13.72 -9.46
C VAL A 155 -2.00 -12.83 -10.65
N LYS A 156 -1.57 -13.44 -11.77
CA LYS A 156 -1.30 -12.71 -13.03
C LYS A 156 -2.60 -12.38 -13.73
N LEU A 157 -3.00 -11.12 -13.72
CA LEU A 157 -4.12 -10.61 -14.52
C LEU A 157 -3.72 -10.46 -15.99
N ILE A 158 -2.47 -10.04 -16.24
CA ILE A 158 -1.83 -10.02 -17.56
C ILE A 158 -0.58 -10.92 -17.46
N SER A 159 -0.36 -11.79 -18.42
CA SER A 159 0.81 -12.65 -18.49
C SER A 159 1.58 -12.37 -19.79
N GLY A 160 2.82 -11.88 -19.68
CA GLY A 160 3.64 -11.56 -20.86
C GLY A 160 2.95 -10.59 -21.84
N GLY A 161 2.19 -9.62 -21.32
CA GLY A 161 1.44 -8.65 -22.12
C GLY A 161 0.04 -9.10 -22.59
N GLN A 162 -0.32 -10.37 -22.41
CA GLN A 162 -1.63 -10.93 -22.81
C GLN A 162 -2.57 -11.06 -21.61
N PRO A 163 -3.84 -10.58 -21.73
CA PRO A 163 -4.83 -10.73 -20.67
C PRO A 163 -5.08 -12.20 -20.33
N ASN A 164 -5.16 -12.51 -19.05
CA ASN A 164 -5.64 -13.81 -18.58
C ASN A 164 -7.16 -13.75 -18.49
N GLN A 165 -7.83 -14.17 -19.57
CA GLN A 165 -9.28 -14.07 -19.70
C GLN A 165 -10.01 -14.86 -18.61
N ASP A 166 -9.51 -16.03 -18.23
CA ASP A 166 -10.13 -16.85 -17.18
C ASP A 166 -10.17 -16.11 -15.83
N ILE A 167 -9.09 -15.40 -15.49
CA ILE A 167 -9.04 -14.59 -14.26
C ILE A 167 -9.99 -13.38 -14.35
N MET A 168 -10.01 -12.69 -15.51
CA MET A 168 -10.94 -11.59 -15.72
C MET A 168 -12.40 -12.04 -15.63
N ASP A 169 -12.73 -13.19 -16.20
CA ASP A 169 -14.09 -13.75 -16.16
C ASP A 169 -14.49 -14.15 -14.72
N ILE A 170 -13.57 -14.73 -13.95
CA ILE A 170 -13.80 -15.04 -12.53
C ILE A 170 -14.10 -13.75 -11.74
N ILE A 171 -13.29 -12.70 -11.92
CA ILE A 171 -13.46 -11.44 -11.20
C ILE A 171 -14.81 -10.79 -11.55
N THR A 172 -15.11 -10.65 -12.84
CA THR A 172 -16.33 -9.96 -13.29
C THR A 172 -17.60 -10.75 -12.96
N THR A 173 -17.57 -12.08 -13.06
CA THR A 173 -18.73 -12.93 -12.71
C THR A 173 -19.10 -12.88 -11.23
N ASN A 174 -18.14 -12.60 -10.36
CA ASN A 174 -18.39 -12.47 -8.92
C ASN A 174 -18.86 -11.07 -8.50
N SER A 175 -18.82 -10.08 -9.38
CA SER A 175 -19.30 -8.73 -9.10
C SER A 175 -20.75 -8.52 -9.55
N ARG A 176 -21.50 -7.71 -8.78
CA ARG A 176 -22.83 -7.22 -9.18
C ARG A 176 -22.77 -6.08 -10.20
N MET A 177 -21.56 -5.53 -10.42
CA MET A 177 -21.28 -4.42 -11.34
C MET A 177 -20.17 -4.78 -12.33
N PRO A 178 -20.30 -5.87 -13.11
CA PRO A 178 -19.21 -6.45 -13.89
C PRO A 178 -18.60 -5.48 -14.90
N ASP A 179 -19.41 -4.68 -15.59
CA ASP A 179 -18.91 -3.74 -16.61
C ASP A 179 -18.12 -2.57 -15.99
N VAL A 180 -18.58 -2.07 -14.83
CA VAL A 180 -17.88 -1.00 -14.09
C VAL A 180 -16.55 -1.54 -13.57
N LEU A 181 -16.56 -2.70 -12.91
CA LEU A 181 -15.35 -3.34 -12.39
C LEU A 181 -14.34 -3.62 -13.50
N LEU A 182 -14.78 -4.16 -14.64
CA LEU A 182 -13.90 -4.42 -15.78
C LEU A 182 -13.29 -3.13 -16.32
N GLY A 183 -14.06 -2.04 -16.41
CA GLY A 183 -13.57 -0.73 -16.83
C GLY A 183 -12.53 -0.16 -15.86
N ASP A 184 -12.76 -0.30 -14.55
CA ASP A 184 -11.82 0.14 -13.52
C ASP A 184 -10.53 -0.70 -13.51
N LEU A 185 -10.62 -2.01 -13.76
CA LEU A 185 -9.43 -2.86 -13.95
C LEU A 185 -8.59 -2.39 -15.14
N TRP A 186 -9.22 -2.07 -16.29
CA TRP A 186 -8.49 -1.54 -17.44
C TRP A 186 -7.88 -0.17 -17.19
N ALA A 187 -8.54 0.70 -16.42
CA ALA A 187 -7.98 1.97 -15.97
C ALA A 187 -6.74 1.77 -15.10
N GLY A 188 -6.80 0.82 -14.16
CA GLY A 188 -5.67 0.44 -13.33
C GLY A 188 -4.51 -0.16 -14.14
N ILE A 189 -4.79 -1.05 -15.11
CA ILE A 189 -3.77 -1.61 -16.02
C ILE A 189 -3.11 -0.50 -16.85
N ALA A 190 -3.88 0.45 -17.38
CA ALA A 190 -3.34 1.59 -18.13
C ALA A 190 -2.42 2.45 -17.26
N SER A 191 -2.82 2.69 -16.01
CA SER A 191 -2.04 3.43 -15.02
C SER A 191 -0.66 2.79 -14.78
N VAL A 192 -0.61 1.49 -14.42
CA VAL A 192 0.68 0.82 -14.17
C VAL A 192 1.54 0.72 -15.41
N ARG A 193 0.96 0.61 -16.61
CA ARG A 193 1.71 0.63 -17.88
C ARG A 193 2.34 2.00 -18.16
N ILE A 194 1.66 3.09 -17.82
CA ILE A 194 2.21 4.44 -17.93
C ILE A 194 3.41 4.58 -17.00
N GLY A 195 3.28 4.18 -15.74
CA GLY A 195 4.38 4.20 -14.79
C GLY A 195 5.57 3.38 -15.29
N ALA A 196 5.35 2.12 -15.67
CA ALA A 196 6.40 1.23 -16.17
C ALA A 196 7.16 1.85 -17.35
N ARG A 197 6.46 2.38 -18.34
CA ARG A 197 7.09 3.05 -19.48
C ARG A 197 7.96 4.24 -19.06
N ARG A 198 7.47 5.09 -18.12
CA ARG A 198 8.24 6.23 -17.62
C ARG A 198 9.51 5.80 -16.90
N LEU A 199 9.44 4.73 -16.12
CA LEU A 199 10.60 4.18 -15.42
C LEU A 199 11.63 3.58 -16.38
N GLU A 200 11.18 2.88 -17.43
CA GLU A 200 12.04 2.38 -18.51
C GLU A 200 12.75 3.55 -19.23
N GLU A 201 12.00 4.58 -19.63
CA GLU A 201 12.55 5.79 -20.28
C GLU A 201 13.63 6.46 -19.42
N LEU A 202 13.42 6.58 -18.11
CA LEU A 202 14.38 7.15 -17.16
C LEU A 202 15.63 6.27 -17.03
N ALA A 203 15.47 4.96 -16.87
CA ALA A 203 16.58 4.04 -16.72
C ALA A 203 17.43 3.93 -17.99
N VAL A 204 16.82 3.99 -19.17
CA VAL A 204 17.54 4.06 -20.46
C VAL A 204 18.29 5.39 -20.60
N LYS A 205 17.65 6.52 -20.24
CA LYS A 205 18.24 7.87 -20.39
C LYS A 205 19.45 8.08 -19.48
N TYR A 206 19.38 7.63 -18.23
CA TYR A 206 20.41 7.90 -17.22
C TYR A 206 21.31 6.70 -16.90
N SER A 207 21.12 5.57 -17.50
CA SER A 207 21.60 4.23 -17.19
C SER A 207 20.90 3.57 -16.00
N VAL A 208 20.76 2.24 -16.05
CA VAL A 208 20.14 1.42 -14.99
C VAL A 208 20.82 1.64 -13.63
N ASP A 209 22.16 1.68 -13.60
CA ASP A 209 22.92 1.84 -12.36
C ASP A 209 22.70 3.23 -11.73
N THR A 210 22.63 4.29 -12.54
CA THR A 210 22.35 5.66 -12.07
C THR A 210 20.90 5.74 -11.55
N PHE A 211 19.94 5.14 -12.23
CA PHE A 211 18.55 5.09 -11.83
C PHE A 211 18.36 4.39 -10.47
N ILE A 212 18.96 3.20 -10.30
CA ILE A 212 18.92 2.45 -9.03
C ILE A 212 19.60 3.24 -7.91
N SER A 213 20.75 3.86 -8.20
CA SER A 213 21.48 4.69 -7.23
C SER A 213 20.67 5.90 -6.78
N ALA A 214 19.88 6.51 -7.68
CA ALA A 214 19.01 7.64 -7.36
C ALA A 214 17.88 7.22 -6.40
N MET A 215 17.22 6.10 -6.65
CA MET A 215 16.19 5.56 -5.73
C MET A 215 16.76 5.28 -4.34
N ASN A 216 17.93 4.63 -4.26
CA ASN A 216 18.58 4.37 -2.97
C ASN A 216 18.99 5.66 -2.24
N ALA A 217 19.54 6.64 -2.94
CA ALA A 217 19.90 7.93 -2.36
C ALA A 217 18.68 8.69 -1.83
N PHE A 218 17.55 8.58 -2.52
CA PHE A 218 16.31 9.20 -2.09
C PHE A 218 15.76 8.54 -0.81
N MET A 219 15.76 7.22 -0.73
CA MET A 219 15.37 6.49 0.49
C MET A 219 16.32 6.82 1.66
N GLU A 220 17.63 6.93 1.40
CA GLU A 220 18.60 7.33 2.42
C GLU A 220 18.35 8.75 2.93
N THR A 221 17.98 9.67 2.04
CA THR A 221 17.57 11.04 2.43
C THR A 221 16.33 11.02 3.33
N GLY A 222 15.34 10.16 3.01
CA GLY A 222 14.16 9.98 3.85
C GLY A 222 14.50 9.54 5.28
N ASP A 223 15.40 8.56 5.44
CA ASP A 223 15.88 8.11 6.75
C ASP A 223 16.62 9.23 7.52
N GLN A 224 17.50 9.95 6.85
CA GLN A 224 18.25 11.06 7.47
C GLN A 224 17.32 12.18 7.96
N VAL A 225 16.33 12.58 7.16
CA VAL A 225 15.34 13.61 7.52
C VAL A 225 14.54 13.16 8.75
N THR A 226 14.07 11.93 8.74
CA THR A 226 13.27 11.37 9.85
C THR A 226 14.09 11.27 11.14
N ARG A 227 15.32 10.76 11.10
CA ARG A 227 16.21 10.70 12.28
C ARG A 227 16.58 12.08 12.80
N ALA A 228 16.73 13.08 11.91
CA ALA A 228 16.95 14.44 12.35
C ALA A 228 15.72 15.01 13.09
N ALA A 229 14.51 14.71 12.62
CA ALA A 229 13.27 15.12 13.27
C ALA A 229 13.07 14.43 14.63
N LEU A 230 13.38 13.14 14.78
CA LEU A 230 13.29 12.43 16.06
C LEU A 230 14.03 13.13 17.20
N LYS A 231 15.20 13.70 16.93
CA LYS A 231 15.99 14.43 17.92
C LYS A 231 15.31 15.70 18.44
N THR A 232 14.26 16.17 17.76
CA THR A 232 13.51 17.36 18.16
C THR A 232 12.20 17.04 18.86
N LEU A 233 11.76 15.79 18.84
CA LEU A 233 10.54 15.35 19.52
C LEU A 233 10.79 15.18 21.03
N PRO A 234 9.74 15.26 21.87
CA PRO A 234 9.85 14.93 23.29
C PRO A 234 10.26 13.46 23.47
N HIS A 235 11.38 13.21 24.15
CA HIS A 235 11.84 11.86 24.45
C HIS A 235 11.18 11.31 25.71
N GLY A 236 10.92 10.03 25.73
CA GLY A 236 10.34 9.32 26.86
C GLY A 236 9.38 8.22 26.45
N THR A 237 8.65 7.73 27.43
CA THR A 237 7.59 6.75 27.25
C THR A 237 6.26 7.39 27.64
N PHE A 238 5.30 7.32 26.75
CA PHE A 238 3.96 7.88 26.89
C PHE A 238 2.96 6.75 26.77
N GLU A 239 1.87 6.81 27.53
CA GLU A 239 0.84 5.78 27.55
C GLU A 239 -0.54 6.44 27.51
N LEU A 240 -1.44 5.88 26.74
CA LEU A 240 -2.84 6.27 26.67
C LEU A 240 -3.71 5.03 26.70
N SER A 241 -4.80 5.11 27.47
CA SER A 241 -5.87 4.12 27.51
C SER A 241 -7.18 4.85 27.27
N GLU A 242 -7.95 4.41 26.28
CA GLU A 242 -9.21 5.03 25.90
C GLU A 242 -10.36 4.02 25.93
N GLU A 243 -11.42 4.37 26.68
CA GLU A 243 -12.64 3.57 26.73
C GLU A 243 -13.44 3.77 25.44
N GLN A 244 -13.82 2.66 24.80
CA GLN A 244 -14.67 2.63 23.63
C GLN A 244 -16.15 2.55 24.03
N ASP A 245 -17.06 2.83 23.10
CA ASP A 245 -18.51 2.87 23.34
C ASP A 245 -19.08 1.54 23.89
N ASP A 246 -18.40 0.44 23.65
CA ASP A 246 -18.75 -0.90 24.14
C ASP A 246 -18.12 -1.25 25.50
N GLY A 247 -17.41 -0.30 26.12
CA GLY A 247 -16.74 -0.45 27.41
C GLY A 247 -15.39 -1.17 27.36
N ARG A 248 -14.89 -1.57 26.18
CA ARG A 248 -13.52 -2.06 26.03
C ARG A 248 -12.53 -0.89 26.04
N PHE A 249 -11.29 -1.19 26.38
CA PHE A 249 -10.22 -0.21 26.34
C PHE A 249 -9.25 -0.48 25.19
N PHE A 250 -8.92 0.57 24.46
CA PHE A 250 -7.81 0.56 23.51
C PHE A 250 -6.61 1.26 24.12
N ASN A 251 -5.47 0.60 24.07
CA ASN A 251 -4.24 1.00 24.72
C ASN A 251 -3.13 1.23 23.72
N VAL A 252 -2.33 2.24 23.95
CA VAL A 252 -1.10 2.48 23.21
C VAL A 252 0.01 2.91 24.14
N LYS A 253 1.21 2.45 23.86
CA LYS A 253 2.44 2.92 24.49
C LYS A 253 3.41 3.36 23.41
N VAL A 254 3.82 4.62 23.48
CA VAL A 254 4.78 5.21 22.54
C VAL A 254 6.08 5.49 23.26
N THR A 255 7.20 4.99 22.76
CA THR A 255 8.53 5.31 23.27
C THR A 255 9.33 6.04 22.20
N ILE A 256 9.80 7.23 22.50
CA ILE A 256 10.54 8.09 21.57
C ILE A 256 11.97 8.29 22.09
N SER A 257 12.93 8.05 21.21
CA SER A 257 14.36 8.30 21.45
C SER A 257 15.00 8.98 20.24
N ASP A 258 16.31 9.30 20.32
CA ASP A 258 17.06 9.82 19.16
C ASP A 258 17.08 8.87 17.96
N GLU A 259 16.91 7.56 18.18
CA GLU A 259 17.11 6.52 17.17
C GLU A 259 15.82 5.80 16.74
N GLU A 260 14.78 5.82 17.57
CA GLU A 260 13.60 5.01 17.37
C GLU A 260 12.32 5.71 17.86
N PHE A 261 11.24 5.52 17.10
CA PHE A 261 9.86 5.77 17.49
C PHE A 261 9.15 4.41 17.57
N LEU A 262 8.95 3.92 18.80
CA LEU A 262 8.36 2.62 19.08
C LEU A 262 6.88 2.79 19.48
N VAL A 263 5.99 2.15 18.74
CA VAL A 263 4.56 2.06 19.03
C VAL A 263 4.23 0.65 19.50
N ASP A 264 3.76 0.49 20.73
CA ASP A 264 3.35 -0.81 21.28
C ASP A 264 1.83 -0.86 21.46
N LEU A 265 1.19 -1.71 20.67
CA LEU A 265 -0.26 -1.95 20.63
C LEU A 265 -0.62 -3.39 21.10
N ARG A 266 0.29 -4.10 21.76
CA ARG A 266 0.09 -5.51 22.12
C ARG A 266 -0.97 -5.72 23.22
N ASP A 267 -1.17 -4.73 24.08
CA ASP A 267 -2.16 -4.79 25.16
C ASP A 267 -3.52 -4.24 24.70
N ASN A 268 -4.17 -4.98 23.78
CA ASN A 268 -5.45 -4.60 23.18
C ASN A 268 -6.38 -5.81 23.11
N PRO A 269 -7.71 -5.59 22.98
CA PRO A 269 -8.68 -6.67 22.90
C PRO A 269 -8.41 -7.67 21.77
N ASP A 270 -8.93 -8.87 21.91
CA ASP A 270 -8.94 -9.86 20.84
C ASP A 270 -9.78 -9.36 19.65
N GLN A 271 -9.52 -9.93 18.47
CA GLN A 271 -10.28 -9.65 17.27
C GLN A 271 -11.77 -9.92 17.43
N ASP A 272 -12.60 -9.11 16.82
CA ASP A 272 -14.05 -9.20 16.87
C ASP A 272 -14.62 -10.20 15.86
N ALA A 273 -15.78 -10.78 16.22
CA ALA A 273 -16.68 -11.45 15.27
C ALA A 273 -17.53 -10.41 14.51
N ALA A 274 -16.88 -9.34 14.03
CA ALA A 274 -17.46 -8.22 13.30
C ALA A 274 -16.42 -7.70 12.26
N PRO A 275 -16.82 -6.97 11.23
CA PRO A 275 -15.90 -6.56 10.15
C PRO A 275 -15.00 -5.36 10.52
N THR A 276 -14.92 -4.99 11.77
CA THR A 276 -14.18 -3.82 12.27
C THR A 276 -12.74 -4.15 12.68
N ASN A 277 -12.22 -5.33 12.37
CA ASN A 277 -10.82 -5.67 12.60
C ASN A 277 -9.91 -5.00 11.57
N THR A 278 -8.62 -4.87 11.90
CA THR A 278 -7.60 -4.50 10.91
C THR A 278 -6.47 -5.52 10.86
N SER A 279 -5.82 -5.64 9.71
CA SER A 279 -4.65 -6.48 9.54
C SER A 279 -3.43 -5.85 10.24
N ARG A 280 -2.39 -6.67 10.47
CA ARG A 280 -1.11 -6.17 10.97
C ARG A 280 -0.56 -5.04 10.08
N ASP A 281 -0.60 -5.23 8.78
CA ASP A 281 -0.03 -4.27 7.83
C ASP A 281 -0.85 -2.97 7.78
N GLY A 282 -2.19 -3.03 7.88
CA GLY A 282 -3.05 -1.85 8.04
C GLY A 282 -2.69 -1.05 9.29
N THR A 283 -2.53 -1.72 10.43
CA THR A 283 -2.09 -1.07 11.68
C THR A 283 -0.71 -0.40 11.52
N ILE A 284 0.25 -1.06 10.87
CA ILE A 284 1.58 -0.47 10.61
C ILE A 284 1.45 0.77 9.74
N VAL A 285 0.63 0.74 8.70
CA VAL A 285 0.42 1.88 7.80
C VAL A 285 -0.17 3.08 8.55
N CYS A 286 -1.10 2.88 9.48
CA CYS A 286 -1.62 3.95 10.33
C CYS A 286 -0.53 4.60 11.18
N ALA A 287 0.32 3.79 11.79
CA ALA A 287 1.46 4.30 12.54
C ALA A 287 2.47 5.04 11.63
N GLN A 288 2.69 4.54 10.41
CA GLN A 288 3.52 5.20 9.39
C GLN A 288 2.96 6.57 8.99
N MET A 289 1.65 6.68 8.77
CA MET A 289 0.98 7.95 8.44
C MET A 289 1.17 8.97 9.55
N LEU A 290 0.95 8.59 10.80
CA LEU A 290 1.17 9.46 11.94
C LEU A 290 2.63 9.86 12.07
N PHE A 291 3.54 8.89 12.05
CA PHE A 291 4.97 9.12 12.17
C PHE A 291 5.48 10.08 11.09
N LYS A 292 5.00 9.93 9.85
CA LYS A 292 5.29 10.83 8.73
C LYS A 292 4.79 12.25 9.01
N SER A 293 3.59 12.39 9.56
CA SER A 293 2.99 13.68 9.91
C SER A 293 3.80 14.43 10.98
N LEU A 294 4.41 13.69 11.92
CA LEU A 294 5.24 14.27 12.97
C LEU A 294 6.66 14.62 12.51
N THR A 295 7.23 13.83 11.60
CA THR A 295 8.66 13.91 11.30
C THR A 295 8.99 14.65 10.01
N SER A 296 8.15 14.53 8.98
CA SER A 296 8.46 15.11 7.68
C SER A 296 7.23 15.30 6.78
N PRO A 297 6.20 16.08 7.22
CA PRO A 297 4.92 16.21 6.54
C PRO A 297 5.04 16.74 5.11
N ASP A 298 6.00 17.63 4.87
CA ASP A 298 6.17 18.37 3.60
C ASP A 298 7.02 17.63 2.55
N THR A 299 7.54 16.44 2.87
CA THR A 299 8.38 15.68 1.94
C THR A 299 7.66 14.43 1.45
N PRO A 300 7.87 13.97 0.20
CA PRO A 300 7.32 12.71 -0.26
C PRO A 300 7.77 11.53 0.62
N ALA A 301 6.84 10.61 0.90
CA ALA A 301 7.14 9.40 1.65
C ALA A 301 7.93 8.40 0.79
N ASN A 302 8.88 7.71 1.40
CA ASN A 302 9.57 6.57 0.86
C ASN A 302 9.94 5.58 1.97
N ASP A 303 10.49 4.42 1.63
CA ASP A 303 10.92 3.39 2.59
C ASP A 303 11.80 3.95 3.71
N GLY A 304 12.74 4.83 3.36
CA GLY A 304 13.64 5.47 4.34
C GLY A 304 12.91 6.27 5.40
N SER A 305 11.78 6.89 5.03
CA SER A 305 10.99 7.69 5.97
C SER A 305 10.46 6.89 7.18
N PHE A 306 10.46 5.56 7.11
CA PHE A 306 9.86 4.70 8.13
C PHE A 306 10.84 3.76 8.83
N ARG A 307 12.14 3.82 8.51
CA ARG A 307 13.16 2.94 9.10
C ARG A 307 13.36 3.10 10.61
N ALA A 308 13.04 4.27 11.13
CA ALA A 308 13.14 4.55 12.55
C ALA A 308 11.82 4.26 13.32
N LEU A 309 10.77 3.79 12.64
CA LEU A 309 9.50 3.40 13.24
C LEU A 309 9.47 1.90 13.49
N THR A 310 9.15 1.52 14.71
CA THR A 310 8.85 0.13 15.11
C THR A 310 7.41 0.05 15.62
N VAL A 311 6.63 -0.91 15.12
CA VAL A 311 5.26 -1.14 15.56
C VAL A 311 5.13 -2.56 16.09
N LEU A 312 4.73 -2.70 17.35
CA LEU A 312 4.51 -3.99 18.01
C LEU A 312 3.01 -4.22 18.14
N THR A 313 2.55 -5.35 17.62
CA THR A 313 1.16 -5.80 17.69
C THR A 313 1.09 -7.20 18.26
N ARG A 314 -0.06 -7.62 18.74
CA ARG A 314 -0.32 -8.97 19.22
C ARG A 314 -1.20 -9.71 18.20
N GLU A 315 -0.71 -10.84 17.72
CA GLU A 315 -1.46 -11.74 16.84
C GLU A 315 -2.80 -12.14 17.45
N GLY A 316 -3.88 -12.06 16.68
CA GLY A 316 -5.24 -12.31 17.11
C GLY A 316 -5.90 -11.16 17.88
N SER A 317 -5.26 -9.98 17.96
CA SER A 317 -5.91 -8.77 18.47
C SER A 317 -6.66 -8.04 17.36
N ILE A 318 -7.54 -7.11 17.74
CA ILE A 318 -8.28 -6.25 16.80
C ILE A 318 -7.35 -5.44 15.87
N PHE A 319 -6.11 -5.16 16.30
CA PHE A 319 -5.07 -4.46 15.53
C PHE A 319 -4.11 -5.40 14.79
N HIS A 320 -4.32 -6.70 14.84
CA HIS A 320 -3.56 -7.74 14.15
C HIS A 320 -4.42 -9.00 14.01
N ALA A 321 -5.56 -8.82 13.37
CA ALA A 321 -6.50 -9.89 13.18
C ALA A 321 -5.91 -11.03 12.33
N GLN A 322 -6.39 -12.22 12.62
CA GLN A 322 -6.01 -13.46 11.94
C GLN A 322 -7.17 -13.98 11.11
N GLU A 323 -6.84 -14.56 9.97
CA GLU A 323 -7.81 -15.25 9.15
C GLU A 323 -8.60 -16.29 9.97
N PRO A 324 -9.94 -16.39 9.81
CA PRO A 324 -10.76 -15.78 8.77
C PRO A 324 -11.51 -14.50 9.20
N ALA A 325 -11.07 -13.76 10.21
CA ALA A 325 -11.80 -12.61 10.72
C ALA A 325 -12.18 -11.61 9.60
N ALA A 326 -13.39 -11.06 9.68
CA ALA A 326 -13.87 -10.05 8.76
C ALA A 326 -13.17 -8.70 8.99
N ILE A 327 -12.95 -7.94 7.92
CA ILE A 327 -12.08 -6.74 7.89
C ILE A 327 -12.70 -5.60 7.04
N GLY A 328 -13.90 -5.80 6.48
CA GLY A 328 -14.51 -4.89 5.52
C GLY A 328 -14.61 -3.43 5.99
N PHE A 329 -14.77 -3.20 7.29
CA PHE A 329 -14.78 -1.87 7.91
C PHE A 329 -13.48 -1.57 8.66
N TYR A 330 -12.34 -2.04 8.17
CA TYR A 330 -11.01 -1.84 8.76
C TYR A 330 -10.72 -0.39 9.13
N PHE A 331 -11.21 0.55 8.34
CA PHE A 331 -10.98 1.99 8.51
C PHE A 331 -11.52 2.53 9.85
N GLU A 332 -12.56 1.92 10.43
CA GLU A 332 -13.06 2.27 11.77
C GLU A 332 -11.96 2.06 12.83
N THR A 333 -11.26 0.95 12.74
CA THR A 333 -10.17 0.59 13.65
C THR A 333 -8.88 1.34 13.32
N GLU A 334 -8.57 1.55 12.05
CA GLU A 334 -7.39 2.31 11.63
C GLU A 334 -7.42 3.76 12.10
N VAL A 335 -8.58 4.41 11.99
CA VAL A 335 -8.75 5.78 12.52
C VAL A 335 -8.51 5.80 14.04
N ARG A 336 -8.90 4.76 14.78
CA ARG A 336 -8.63 4.66 16.22
C ARG A 336 -7.14 4.50 16.51
N VAL A 337 -6.42 3.66 15.75
CA VAL A 337 -4.95 3.53 15.89
C VAL A 337 -4.26 4.88 15.69
N TYR A 338 -4.62 5.60 14.63
CA TYR A 338 -4.06 6.92 14.35
C TYR A 338 -4.32 7.90 15.50
N ASP A 339 -5.57 8.00 15.97
CA ASP A 339 -5.97 8.91 17.04
C ASP A 339 -5.30 8.57 18.38
N LEU A 340 -5.22 7.29 18.75
CA LEU A 340 -4.53 6.83 19.95
C LEU A 340 -3.07 7.27 19.98
N ILE A 341 -2.34 7.05 18.88
CA ILE A 341 -0.92 7.41 18.81
C ILE A 341 -0.78 8.94 18.81
N TRP A 342 -1.66 9.67 18.10
CA TRP A 342 -1.63 11.14 18.04
C TRP A 342 -1.83 11.80 19.40
N ARG A 343 -2.73 11.24 20.21
CA ARG A 343 -3.08 11.79 21.53
C ARG A 343 -2.16 11.33 22.65
N CYS A 344 -1.40 10.27 22.42
CA CYS A 344 -0.42 9.76 23.36
C CYS A 344 0.83 10.68 23.45
#